data_a227a1f57d276b4e698028431d24d3f0
#
_entry.id   a227a1f57d276b4e698028431d24d3f0
#
_cell.length_a   1.000
_cell.length_b   1.000
_cell.length_c   1.000
_cell.angle_alpha   90.00
_cell.angle_beta   90.00
_cell.angle_gamma   90.00
#
_symmetry.space_group_name_H-M   'P 1'
#
loop_
_entity.id
_entity.type
_entity.pdbx_description
1 polymer ?
#
loop_
_entity_poly.entity_id
_entity_poly.type
_entity_poly.pdbx_seq_one_letter_code
_entity_poly.pdbx_strand_id
1 'polypeptide(L)'
;ARDRDNRWDRVQKAYDVLTKGEGEQAESAVDAMQASYDKDVTDEFVVPTAIVENGKPVATVSDKDSVIFFNFRPDRAREITRAFCADTFDGFDRGARKDVTYVCFTEYDATIPNTEIAFKKVELHNTFGEYLAAHGKTQARIAETEKYAHVTFFFNGGVEEPNPGEDRILVKSPKVATYALKPVLSTHEVCALSLRHNSDPPRP
;
A
#
# COMPACT_ATOMS: atom_id res chain seq x y z
N ALA A 1 2.54 -6.09 -6.74
CA ALA A 1 1.55 -6.10 -5.65
C ALA A 1 0.97 -4.70 -5.47
N ARG A 2 -0.24 -4.46 -5.91
CA ARG A 2 -0.94 -3.17 -5.81
C ARG A 2 -2.08 -3.30 -4.81
N ASP A 3 -1.76 -3.61 -3.56
CA ASP A 3 -2.77 -3.80 -2.53
C ASP A 3 -2.63 -2.78 -1.40
N ARG A 4 -3.74 -2.51 -0.71
CA ARG A 4 -3.84 -1.65 0.47
C ARG A 4 -4.64 -2.32 1.59
N ASP A 5 -5.20 -3.50 1.31
CA ASP A 5 -6.19 -4.22 2.13
C ASP A 5 -5.65 -5.51 2.74
N ASN A 6 -4.32 -5.68 2.76
CA ASN A 6 -3.65 -6.89 3.22
C ASN A 6 -4.13 -8.16 2.49
N ARG A 7 -4.31 -8.04 1.18
CA ARG A 7 -4.56 -9.21 0.31
C ARG A 7 -3.23 -9.92 0.05
N TRP A 8 -2.78 -10.60 1.06
CA TRP A 8 -1.47 -11.25 1.09
C TRP A 8 -1.27 -12.25 -0.04
N ASP A 9 -2.34 -12.87 -0.54
CA ASP A 9 -2.32 -13.73 -1.73
C ASP A 9 -1.78 -13.02 -2.98
N ARG A 10 -2.04 -11.73 -3.14
CA ARG A 10 -1.51 -10.91 -4.24
C ARG A 10 -0.06 -10.50 -4.02
N VAL A 11 0.27 -10.14 -2.80
CA VAL A 11 1.64 -9.77 -2.41
C VAL A 11 2.56 -10.98 -2.53
N GLN A 12 2.10 -12.15 -2.10
CA GLN A 12 2.85 -13.41 -2.19
C GLN A 12 3.25 -13.73 -3.63
N LYS A 13 2.36 -13.61 -4.60
CA LYS A 13 2.69 -13.83 -6.02
C LYS A 13 3.88 -13.00 -6.48
N ALA A 14 3.92 -11.72 -6.11
CA ALA A 14 5.04 -10.85 -6.45
C ALA A 14 6.32 -11.25 -5.69
N TYR A 15 6.20 -11.60 -4.41
CA TYR A 15 7.31 -12.03 -3.59
C TYR A 15 7.92 -13.34 -4.14
N ASP A 16 7.10 -14.32 -4.51
CA ASP A 16 7.55 -15.62 -5.04
C ASP A 16 8.26 -15.47 -6.39
N VAL A 17 7.74 -14.61 -7.28
CA VAL A 17 8.45 -14.28 -8.53
C VAL A 17 9.82 -13.66 -8.24
N LEU A 18 9.89 -12.70 -7.31
CA LEU A 18 11.13 -12.00 -6.99
C LEU A 18 12.16 -12.90 -6.30
N THR A 19 11.74 -13.83 -5.44
CA THR A 19 12.66 -14.60 -4.58
C THR A 19 12.90 -16.04 -5.04
N LYS A 20 11.96 -16.61 -5.81
CA LYS A 20 11.99 -18.01 -6.26
C LYS A 20 11.93 -18.13 -7.78
N GLY A 21 11.49 -17.07 -8.49
CA GLY A 21 11.17 -17.15 -9.93
C GLY A 21 9.89 -17.93 -10.21
N GLU A 22 9.05 -18.16 -9.21
CA GLU A 22 7.80 -18.90 -9.32
C GLU A 22 6.66 -17.96 -9.76
N GLY A 23 6.02 -18.25 -10.88
CA GLY A 23 4.91 -17.49 -11.44
C GLY A 23 4.77 -17.71 -12.93
N GLU A 24 4.07 -16.81 -13.61
CA GLU A 24 4.06 -16.78 -15.08
C GLU A 24 5.48 -16.56 -15.59
N GLN A 25 5.78 -17.11 -16.77
CA GLN A 25 7.11 -17.05 -17.37
C GLN A 25 7.04 -16.47 -18.78
N ALA A 26 8.04 -15.68 -19.15
CA ALA A 26 8.22 -15.18 -20.50
C ALA A 26 9.72 -14.98 -20.80
N GLU A 27 10.10 -15.00 -22.08
CA GLU A 27 11.48 -14.81 -22.50
C GLU A 27 11.90 -13.33 -22.47
N SER A 28 10.93 -12.41 -22.58
CA SER A 28 11.16 -10.98 -22.43
C SER A 28 10.01 -10.25 -21.75
N ALA A 29 10.27 -9.07 -21.22
CA ALA A 29 9.23 -8.23 -20.63
C ALA A 29 8.18 -7.79 -21.67
N VAL A 30 8.58 -7.59 -22.93
CA VAL A 30 7.66 -7.24 -24.01
C VAL A 30 6.72 -8.39 -24.32
N ASP A 31 7.23 -9.61 -24.41
CA ASP A 31 6.42 -10.80 -24.67
C ASP A 31 5.45 -11.07 -23.50
N ALA A 32 5.92 -10.86 -22.26
CA ALA A 32 5.06 -10.97 -21.07
C ALA A 32 3.86 -10.01 -21.14
N MET A 33 4.11 -8.74 -21.51
CA MET A 33 3.05 -7.74 -21.63
C MET A 33 2.11 -8.06 -22.80
N GLN A 34 2.63 -8.45 -23.95
CA GLN A 34 1.81 -8.80 -25.10
C GLN A 34 0.93 -10.02 -24.78
N ALA A 35 1.51 -11.07 -24.22
CA ALA A 35 0.76 -12.28 -23.81
C ALA A 35 -0.33 -12.00 -22.77
N SER A 36 -0.13 -10.98 -21.93
CA SER A 36 -1.15 -10.51 -20.98
C SER A 36 -2.30 -9.78 -21.72
N TYR A 37 -1.96 -8.88 -22.64
CA TYR A 37 -2.94 -8.14 -23.42
C TYR A 37 -3.75 -9.03 -24.35
N ASP A 38 -3.14 -10.05 -24.92
CA ASP A 38 -3.84 -11.07 -25.74
C ASP A 38 -4.90 -11.86 -24.95
N LYS A 39 -4.79 -11.85 -23.62
CA LYS A 39 -5.79 -12.42 -22.69
C LYS A 39 -6.77 -11.37 -22.12
N ASP A 40 -6.82 -10.17 -22.68
CA ASP A 40 -7.59 -9.02 -22.16
C ASP A 40 -7.22 -8.61 -20.72
N VAL A 41 -6.01 -8.97 -20.26
CA VAL A 41 -5.47 -8.59 -18.94
C VAL A 41 -4.49 -7.43 -19.12
N THR A 42 -4.96 -6.22 -18.86
CA THR A 42 -4.21 -4.97 -19.18
C THR A 42 -3.64 -4.31 -17.92
N ASP A 43 -2.54 -3.61 -18.10
CA ASP A 43 -1.92 -2.63 -17.18
C ASP A 43 -1.82 -3.12 -15.73
N GLU A 44 -2.67 -2.60 -14.85
CA GLU A 44 -2.58 -2.89 -13.41
C GLU A 44 -2.98 -4.32 -13.03
N PHE A 45 -3.60 -5.06 -13.94
CA PHE A 45 -4.02 -6.44 -13.72
C PHE A 45 -2.99 -7.47 -14.18
N VAL A 46 -1.92 -7.03 -14.85
CA VAL A 46 -0.83 -7.92 -15.28
C VAL A 46 -0.28 -8.70 -14.09
N VAL A 47 -0.23 -10.01 -14.23
CA VAL A 47 0.25 -10.90 -13.17
C VAL A 47 1.77 -10.82 -13.05
N PRO A 48 2.34 -10.98 -11.84
CA PRO A 48 3.79 -11.07 -11.69
C PRO A 48 4.37 -12.18 -12.58
N THR A 49 5.35 -11.83 -13.41
CA THR A 49 5.93 -12.70 -14.44
C THR A 49 7.44 -12.72 -14.28
N ALA A 50 8.03 -13.93 -14.24
CA ALA A 50 9.47 -14.11 -14.25
C ALA A 50 9.99 -14.11 -15.70
N ILE A 51 11.05 -13.35 -15.94
CA ILE A 51 11.79 -13.46 -17.23
C ILE A 51 12.74 -14.65 -17.11
N VAL A 52 12.67 -15.55 -18.11
CA VAL A 52 13.42 -16.78 -18.11
C VAL A 52 14.34 -16.88 -19.34
N GLU A 53 15.48 -17.51 -19.14
CA GLU A 53 16.39 -17.92 -20.19
C GLU A 53 16.68 -19.40 -20.06
N ASN A 54 16.46 -20.16 -21.14
CA ASN A 54 16.58 -21.63 -21.13
C ASN A 54 15.73 -22.30 -20.01
N GLY A 55 14.52 -21.75 -19.76
CA GLY A 55 13.58 -22.28 -18.75
C GLY A 55 13.97 -21.99 -17.29
N LYS A 56 14.93 -21.12 -17.05
CA LYS A 56 15.34 -20.69 -15.70
C LYS A 56 15.18 -19.19 -15.54
N PRO A 57 14.76 -18.70 -14.37
CA PRO A 57 14.72 -17.27 -14.10
C PRO A 57 16.09 -16.62 -14.35
N VAL A 58 16.11 -15.49 -15.03
CA VAL A 58 17.35 -14.72 -15.30
C VAL A 58 18.01 -14.30 -13.99
N ALA A 59 17.19 -13.90 -13.01
CA ALA A 59 17.67 -13.56 -11.68
C ALA A 59 16.56 -13.73 -10.63
N THR A 60 16.97 -13.98 -9.40
CA THR A 60 16.09 -13.94 -8.21
C THR A 60 16.80 -13.20 -7.10
N VAL A 61 16.03 -12.59 -6.20
CA VAL A 61 16.59 -11.91 -5.01
C VAL A 61 17.10 -12.95 -4.01
N SER A 62 18.37 -12.84 -3.67
CA SER A 62 19.08 -13.74 -2.77
C SER A 62 19.68 -12.97 -1.57
N ASP A 63 20.18 -13.70 -0.58
CA ASP A 63 20.87 -13.07 0.54
C ASP A 63 22.11 -12.28 0.06
N LYS A 64 22.33 -11.12 0.68
CA LYS A 64 23.36 -10.13 0.35
C LYS A 64 23.09 -9.29 -0.89
N ASP A 65 21.94 -9.49 -1.57
CA ASP A 65 21.53 -8.58 -2.63
C ASP A 65 21.08 -7.21 -2.07
N SER A 66 21.10 -6.22 -2.95
CA SER A 66 20.54 -4.90 -2.67
C SER A 66 19.22 -4.69 -3.44
N VAL A 67 18.19 -4.30 -2.73
CA VAL A 67 16.88 -3.99 -3.29
C VAL A 67 16.63 -2.49 -3.17
N ILE A 68 16.43 -1.80 -4.27
CA ILE A 68 16.02 -0.39 -4.30
C ILE A 68 14.56 -0.34 -4.72
N PHE A 69 13.68 -0.03 -3.78
CA PHE A 69 12.26 0.13 -4.05
C PHE A 69 11.96 1.61 -4.26
N PHE A 70 11.90 2.03 -5.52
CA PHE A 70 11.83 3.45 -5.88
C PHE A 70 10.42 4.05 -5.98
N ASN A 71 9.41 3.41 -5.43
CA ASN A 71 8.08 3.99 -5.29
C ASN A 71 8.13 5.23 -4.39
N PHE A 72 7.61 6.36 -4.89
CA PHE A 72 7.53 7.57 -4.07
C PHE A 72 6.42 7.47 -3.03
N ARG A 73 5.24 6.97 -3.41
CA ARG A 73 4.10 6.83 -2.51
C ARG A 73 4.20 5.58 -1.64
N PRO A 74 3.97 5.70 -0.31
CA PRO A 74 4.12 4.60 0.63
C PRO A 74 2.96 3.60 0.64
N ASP A 75 1.73 4.03 0.32
CA ASP A 75 0.48 3.31 0.58
C ASP A 75 0.44 1.88 0.01
N ARG A 76 0.99 1.65 -1.18
CA ARG A 76 1.05 0.33 -1.83
C ARG A 76 2.43 -0.34 -1.74
N ALA A 77 3.40 0.32 -1.14
CA ALA A 77 4.74 -0.20 -0.97
C ALA A 77 4.93 -0.94 0.36
N ARG A 78 4.13 -0.61 1.38
CA ARG A 78 4.24 -1.13 2.75
C ARG A 78 4.22 -2.65 2.84
N GLU A 79 3.28 -3.29 2.15
CA GLU A 79 3.04 -4.73 2.27
C GLU A 79 4.22 -5.57 1.77
N ILE A 80 4.70 -5.30 0.56
CA ILE A 80 5.86 -6.03 0.01
C ILE A 80 7.14 -5.71 0.80
N THR A 81 7.29 -4.47 1.29
CA THR A 81 8.40 -4.10 2.16
C THR A 81 8.37 -4.87 3.47
N ARG A 82 7.19 -5.03 4.11
CA ARG A 82 7.03 -5.89 5.29
C ARG A 82 7.40 -7.33 5.00
N ALA A 83 6.99 -7.86 3.85
CA ALA A 83 7.32 -9.23 3.45
C ALA A 83 8.85 -9.46 3.34
N PHE A 84 9.62 -8.46 2.91
CA PHE A 84 11.08 -8.55 2.85
C PHE A 84 11.76 -8.26 4.20
N CYS A 85 11.30 -7.25 4.93
CA CYS A 85 12.09 -6.61 5.98
C CYS A 85 11.63 -6.91 7.41
N ALA A 86 10.36 -7.22 7.66
CA ALA A 86 9.86 -7.46 9.00
C ALA A 86 10.53 -8.70 9.64
N ASP A 87 10.93 -8.63 10.89
CA ASP A 87 11.52 -9.78 11.60
C ASP A 87 10.48 -10.88 11.82
N THR A 88 9.27 -10.50 12.23
CA THR A 88 8.11 -11.39 12.29
C THR A 88 7.12 -11.03 11.20
N PHE A 89 6.62 -12.02 10.48
CA PHE A 89 5.70 -11.83 9.37
C PHE A 89 4.71 -13.00 9.29
N ASP A 90 3.44 -12.69 9.24
CA ASP A 90 2.32 -13.64 9.28
C ASP A 90 1.38 -13.56 8.04
N GLY A 91 1.71 -12.73 7.06
CA GLY A 91 0.87 -12.54 5.87
C GLY A 91 0.82 -13.77 4.96
N PHE A 92 1.94 -14.48 4.80
CA PHE A 92 2.08 -15.75 4.09
C PHE A 92 3.38 -16.44 4.49
N ASP A 93 3.54 -17.71 4.15
CA ASP A 93 4.80 -18.41 4.38
C ASP A 93 5.87 -17.95 3.37
N ARG A 94 6.75 -17.07 3.83
CA ARG A 94 7.91 -16.59 3.05
C ARG A 94 9.17 -17.43 3.27
N GLY A 95 9.12 -18.40 4.20
CA GLY A 95 10.31 -19.07 4.74
C GLY A 95 11.18 -18.13 5.58
N ALA A 96 12.48 -18.36 5.59
CA ALA A 96 13.43 -17.46 6.25
C ALA A 96 13.44 -16.08 5.58
N ARG A 97 13.53 -15.02 6.40
CA ARG A 97 13.70 -13.66 5.88
C ARG A 97 15.01 -13.57 5.08
N LYS A 98 14.95 -12.99 3.89
CA LYS A 98 16.14 -12.71 3.09
C LYS A 98 17.00 -11.63 3.76
N ASP A 99 18.30 -11.88 3.84
CA ASP A 99 19.29 -10.92 4.35
C ASP A 99 19.73 -9.99 3.21
N VAL A 100 18.89 -9.00 2.91
CA VAL A 100 19.11 -8.02 1.82
C VAL A 100 19.33 -6.62 2.39
N THR A 101 20.08 -5.79 1.68
CA THR A 101 20.07 -4.34 1.88
C THR A 101 18.84 -3.76 1.18
N TYR A 102 17.83 -3.36 1.95
CA TYR A 102 16.56 -2.87 1.40
C TYR A 102 16.43 -1.36 1.53
N VAL A 103 16.48 -0.66 0.41
CA VAL A 103 16.40 0.80 0.33
C VAL A 103 15.01 1.22 -0.16
N CYS A 104 14.24 1.85 0.72
CA CYS A 104 12.99 2.51 0.38
C CYS A 104 13.28 3.89 -0.20
N PHE A 105 12.62 4.24 -1.29
CA PHE A 105 12.80 5.57 -1.89
C PHE A 105 12.37 6.69 -0.94
N THR A 106 11.24 6.49 -0.25
CA THR A 106 10.78 7.35 0.86
C THR A 106 10.47 6.48 2.09
N GLU A 107 10.27 7.08 3.24
CA GLU A 107 9.79 6.36 4.42
C GLU A 107 8.36 5.84 4.20
N TYR A 108 8.22 4.53 4.04
CA TYR A 108 6.90 3.92 3.82
C TYR A 108 6.14 3.68 5.11
N ASP A 109 6.86 3.32 6.17
CA ASP A 109 6.31 3.07 7.49
C ASP A 109 7.45 2.97 8.49
N ALA A 110 7.48 3.85 9.48
CA ALA A 110 8.54 3.90 10.50
C ALA A 110 8.61 2.63 11.38
N THR A 111 7.56 1.80 11.37
CA THR A 111 7.53 0.55 12.13
C THR A 111 8.17 -0.64 11.41
N ILE A 112 8.55 -0.50 10.15
CA ILE A 112 9.20 -1.58 9.40
C ILE A 112 10.71 -1.56 9.67
N PRO A 113 11.26 -2.60 10.31
CA PRO A 113 12.68 -2.69 10.57
C PRO A 113 13.48 -3.04 9.31
N ASN A 114 14.80 -3.03 9.40
CA ASN A 114 15.72 -3.50 8.36
C ASN A 114 15.53 -2.79 7.00
N THR A 115 15.20 -1.50 7.03
CA THR A 115 15.08 -0.66 5.84
C THR A 115 15.98 0.55 5.92
N GLU A 116 16.54 0.96 4.79
CA GLU A 116 17.18 2.25 4.60
C GLU A 116 16.27 3.19 3.81
N ILE A 117 16.43 4.50 3.97
CA ILE A 117 15.58 5.50 3.34
C ILE A 117 16.45 6.44 2.52
N ALA A 118 16.21 6.45 1.19
CA ALA A 118 16.97 7.30 0.26
C ALA A 118 16.62 8.79 0.44
N PHE A 119 15.32 9.10 0.54
CA PHE A 119 14.82 10.47 0.72
C PHE A 119 13.98 10.54 1.99
N LYS A 120 14.55 11.14 3.01
CA LYS A 120 13.86 11.34 4.29
C LYS A 120 12.65 12.25 4.12
N LYS A 121 11.65 12.02 4.96
CA LYS A 121 10.42 12.83 5.00
C LYS A 121 10.75 14.27 5.42
N VAL A 122 10.19 15.22 4.70
CA VAL A 122 10.15 16.61 5.12
C VAL A 122 8.92 16.79 5.99
N GLU A 123 9.11 17.21 7.23
CA GLU A 123 8.01 17.53 8.14
C GLU A 123 7.29 18.79 7.67
N LEU A 124 5.97 18.68 7.50
CA LEU A 124 5.11 19.82 7.22
C LEU A 124 4.53 20.34 8.54
N HIS A 125 4.61 21.63 8.75
CA HIS A 125 4.04 22.30 9.92
C HIS A 125 2.87 23.19 9.53
N ASN A 126 1.98 23.45 10.48
CA ASN A 126 0.81 24.28 10.28
C ASN A 126 -0.12 23.77 9.17
N THR A 127 -0.29 22.44 9.14
CA THR A 127 -1.30 21.81 8.29
C THR A 127 -2.71 22.24 8.71
N PHE A 128 -3.70 22.06 7.84
CA PHE A 128 -5.07 22.47 8.15
C PHE A 128 -5.61 21.81 9.43
N GLY A 129 -5.26 20.52 9.65
CA GLY A 129 -5.63 19.81 10.88
C GLY A 129 -5.03 20.40 12.13
N GLU A 130 -3.74 20.75 12.10
CA GLU A 130 -3.05 21.43 13.20
C GLU A 130 -3.62 22.83 13.45
N TYR A 131 -3.93 23.57 12.39
CA TYR A 131 -4.55 24.89 12.51
C TYR A 131 -5.90 24.83 13.22
N LEU A 132 -6.77 23.88 12.85
CA LEU A 132 -8.07 23.68 13.51
C LEU A 132 -7.89 23.31 14.98
N ALA A 133 -6.98 22.40 15.28
CA ALA A 133 -6.67 21.98 16.66
C ALA A 133 -6.17 23.16 17.51
N ALA A 134 -5.25 23.96 16.99
CA ALA A 134 -4.74 25.15 17.67
C ALA A 134 -5.82 26.20 17.98
N HIS A 135 -6.91 26.21 17.21
CA HIS A 135 -8.06 27.09 17.43
C HIS A 135 -9.22 26.42 18.18
N GLY A 136 -8.97 25.27 18.82
CA GLY A 136 -9.96 24.53 19.62
C GLY A 136 -11.17 24.04 18.80
N LYS A 137 -10.97 23.80 17.49
CA LYS A 137 -12.03 23.26 16.62
C LYS A 137 -11.93 21.73 16.54
N THR A 138 -13.08 21.08 16.50
CA THR A 138 -13.19 19.67 16.21
C THR A 138 -13.28 19.42 14.71
N GLN A 139 -12.85 18.24 14.27
CA GLN A 139 -12.86 17.85 12.86
C GLN A 139 -13.11 16.35 12.72
N ALA A 140 -13.80 15.92 11.68
CA ALA A 140 -14.04 14.53 11.37
C ALA A 140 -13.39 14.14 10.04
N ARG A 141 -12.73 12.98 10.01
CA ARG A 141 -12.15 12.34 8.83
C ARG A 141 -12.92 11.07 8.54
N ILE A 142 -13.76 11.09 7.52
CA ILE A 142 -14.64 9.97 7.17
C ILE A 142 -14.32 9.54 5.76
N ALA A 143 -13.92 8.29 5.58
CA ALA A 143 -13.68 7.73 4.25
C ALA A 143 -13.79 6.21 4.26
N GLU A 144 -13.95 5.65 3.06
CA GLU A 144 -13.78 4.23 2.85
C GLU A 144 -12.28 3.83 2.79
N THR A 145 -11.96 2.54 2.93
CA THR A 145 -10.59 2.02 3.01
C THR A 145 -9.68 2.59 1.93
N GLU A 146 -10.10 2.64 0.67
CA GLU A 146 -9.30 3.11 -0.47
C GLU A 146 -8.97 4.62 -0.40
N LYS A 147 -9.74 5.38 0.34
CA LYS A 147 -9.58 6.83 0.49
C LYS A 147 -9.15 7.26 1.89
N TYR A 148 -9.14 6.36 2.85
CA TYR A 148 -8.87 6.67 4.24
C TYR A 148 -7.51 7.34 4.47
N ALA A 149 -6.44 6.76 3.92
CA ALA A 149 -5.12 7.35 4.02
C ALA A 149 -5.03 8.75 3.38
N HIS A 150 -5.86 9.05 2.37
CA HIS A 150 -5.86 10.38 1.73
C HIS A 150 -6.41 11.46 2.64
N VAL A 151 -7.45 11.14 3.42
CA VAL A 151 -8.09 12.10 4.34
C VAL A 151 -7.47 12.11 5.75
N THR A 152 -6.57 11.17 6.05
CA THR A 152 -5.85 11.08 7.33
C THR A 152 -4.37 11.35 7.13
N PHE A 153 -3.57 10.32 6.87
CA PHE A 153 -2.12 10.39 6.76
C PHE A 153 -1.62 11.46 5.79
N PHE A 154 -2.08 11.43 4.53
CA PHE A 154 -1.62 12.42 3.53
C PHE A 154 -2.11 13.83 3.82
N PHE A 155 -3.34 13.96 4.28
CA PHE A 155 -3.90 15.27 4.62
C PHE A 155 -3.23 15.90 5.84
N ASN A 156 -2.73 15.07 6.77
CA ASN A 156 -1.96 15.51 7.93
C ASN A 156 -0.44 15.60 7.63
N GLY A 157 -0.06 15.81 6.38
CA GLY A 157 1.35 15.97 6.00
C GLY A 157 2.20 14.71 6.19
N GLY A 158 1.55 13.52 6.21
CA GLY A 158 2.19 12.23 6.41
C GLY A 158 2.43 11.89 7.89
N VAL A 159 1.62 12.41 8.79
CA VAL A 159 1.58 12.05 10.21
C VAL A 159 0.42 11.09 10.46
N GLU A 160 0.68 9.93 11.08
CA GLU A 160 -0.37 8.94 11.38
C GLU A 160 -1.22 9.36 12.58
N GLU A 161 -0.61 10.00 13.58
CA GLU A 161 -1.32 10.43 14.79
C GLU A 161 -2.41 11.45 14.47
N PRO A 162 -3.62 11.29 15.02
CA PRO A 162 -4.69 12.28 14.89
C PRO A 162 -4.32 13.59 15.60
N ASN A 163 -4.74 14.71 15.02
CA ASN A 163 -4.65 16.00 15.72
C ASN A 163 -5.63 16.05 16.91
N PRO A 164 -5.38 16.86 17.93
CA PRO A 164 -6.36 17.09 18.99
C PRO A 164 -7.73 17.51 18.42
N GLY A 165 -8.81 16.82 18.84
CA GLY A 165 -10.15 17.04 18.33
C GLY A 165 -10.42 16.47 16.92
N GLU A 166 -9.55 15.60 16.41
CA GLU A 166 -9.73 14.87 15.15
C GLU A 166 -10.34 13.50 15.37
N ASP A 167 -11.57 13.30 14.93
CA ASP A 167 -12.24 12.00 14.89
C ASP A 167 -12.01 11.32 13.55
N ARG A 168 -11.75 10.01 13.58
CA ARG A 168 -11.50 9.19 12.38
C ARG A 168 -12.50 8.06 12.27
N ILE A 169 -13.23 8.01 11.16
CA ILE A 169 -14.25 7.00 10.87
C ILE A 169 -13.90 6.29 9.57
N LEU A 170 -13.58 4.99 9.68
CA LEU A 170 -13.28 4.14 8.55
C LEU A 170 -14.53 3.35 8.13
N VAL A 171 -14.90 3.45 6.86
CA VAL A 171 -15.89 2.59 6.22
C VAL A 171 -15.16 1.56 5.35
N LYS A 172 -15.54 0.29 5.43
CA LYS A 172 -14.90 -0.74 4.61
C LYS A 172 -15.28 -0.57 3.14
N SER A 173 -14.29 -0.54 2.25
CA SER A 173 -14.53 -0.59 0.82
C SER A 173 -15.13 -1.93 0.39
N PRO A 174 -15.96 -1.96 -0.67
CA PRO A 174 -16.55 -3.20 -1.16
C PRO A 174 -15.47 -4.14 -1.71
N LYS A 175 -15.56 -5.43 -1.37
CA LYS A 175 -14.66 -6.47 -1.87
C LYS A 175 -15.07 -6.91 -3.27
N VAL A 176 -14.66 -6.15 -4.29
CA VAL A 176 -14.90 -6.45 -5.71
C VAL A 176 -13.56 -6.61 -6.46
N ALA A 177 -13.57 -7.33 -7.57
CA ALA A 177 -12.36 -7.54 -8.37
C ALA A 177 -11.84 -6.22 -8.96
N THR A 178 -12.73 -5.36 -9.41
CA THR A 178 -12.48 -3.99 -9.86
C THR A 178 -13.60 -3.07 -9.41
N TYR A 179 -13.29 -1.83 -9.08
CA TYR A 179 -14.30 -0.85 -8.65
C TYR A 179 -15.24 -0.38 -9.77
N ALA A 180 -14.93 -0.66 -11.03
CA ALA A 180 -15.85 -0.49 -12.14
C ALA A 180 -17.15 -1.32 -11.97
N LEU A 181 -17.10 -2.43 -11.23
CA LEU A 181 -18.26 -3.25 -10.90
C LEU A 181 -19.17 -2.64 -9.83
N LYS A 182 -18.66 -1.71 -9.04
CA LYS A 182 -19.41 -0.97 -8.02
C LYS A 182 -18.92 0.48 -7.96
N PRO A 183 -19.23 1.32 -8.95
CA PRO A 183 -18.65 2.66 -9.09
C PRO A 183 -19.05 3.62 -7.95
N VAL A 184 -20.16 3.38 -7.28
CA VAL A 184 -20.58 4.15 -6.09
C VAL A 184 -19.78 3.79 -4.83
N LEU A 185 -18.99 2.70 -4.87
CA LEU A 185 -18.18 2.25 -3.73
C LEU A 185 -19.00 2.17 -2.43
N SER A 186 -18.52 2.75 -1.33
CA SER A 186 -19.23 2.88 -0.05
C SER A 186 -19.77 4.30 0.20
N THR A 187 -20.06 5.06 -0.87
CA THR A 187 -20.45 6.48 -0.76
C THR A 187 -21.70 6.67 0.09
N HIS A 188 -22.68 5.78 -0.01
CA HIS A 188 -23.93 5.89 0.77
C HIS A 188 -23.67 5.75 2.27
N GLU A 189 -22.84 4.81 2.69
CA GLU A 189 -22.46 4.58 4.08
C GLU A 189 -21.63 5.75 4.62
N VAL A 190 -20.67 6.25 3.84
CA VAL A 190 -19.87 7.43 4.19
C VAL A 190 -20.75 8.66 4.37
N CYS A 191 -21.68 8.90 3.44
CA CYS A 191 -22.63 10.01 3.50
C CYS A 191 -23.53 9.91 4.74
N ALA A 192 -24.11 8.74 5.00
CA ALA A 192 -24.99 8.53 6.16
C ALA A 192 -24.26 8.74 7.50
N LEU A 193 -22.98 8.35 7.59
CA LEU A 193 -22.16 8.59 8.79
C LEU A 193 -21.81 10.08 8.94
N SER A 194 -21.47 10.75 7.86
CA SER A 194 -21.18 12.19 7.86
C SER A 194 -22.39 13.01 8.33
N LEU A 195 -23.58 12.69 7.84
CA LEU A 195 -24.82 13.37 8.24
C LEU A 195 -25.13 13.13 9.72
N ARG A 196 -24.99 11.90 10.21
CA ARG A 196 -25.19 11.60 11.64
C ARG A 196 -24.18 12.33 12.52
N HIS A 197 -22.90 12.33 12.16
CA HIS A 197 -21.86 13.02 12.92
C HIS A 197 -22.10 14.52 13.05
N ASN A 198 -22.61 15.17 11.98
CA ASN A 198 -22.98 16.59 12.00
C ASN A 198 -24.27 16.89 12.76
N SER A 199 -25.14 15.89 12.95
CA SER A 199 -26.47 16.05 13.59
C SER A 199 -26.44 15.73 15.09
N ASP A 200 -25.46 14.97 15.54
CA ASP A 200 -25.30 14.66 16.97
C ASP A 200 -24.65 15.86 17.69
N PRO A 201 -25.18 16.27 18.87
CA PRO A 201 -24.52 17.29 19.66
C PRO A 201 -23.11 16.82 20.04
N PRO A 202 -22.13 17.72 20.18
CA PRO A 202 -20.79 17.37 20.60
C PRO A 202 -20.86 16.56 21.88
N ARG A 203 -20.26 15.35 21.90
CA ARG A 203 -20.16 14.54 23.11
C ARG A 203 -19.30 15.29 24.13
N PRO A 204 -19.72 15.32 25.40
CA PRO A 204 -18.99 16.00 26.46
C PRO A 204 -17.60 15.42 26.69
#